data_c21ff054fb4660d2afbab75f26f45bf4
#
_entry.id   c21ff054fb4660d2afbab75f26f45bf4
#
_cell.length_a   1.000
_cell.length_b   1.000
_cell.length_c   1.000
_cell.angle_alpha   90.00
_cell.angle_beta   90.00
_cell.angle_gamma   90.00
#
_symmetry.space_group_name_H-M   'P 1'
#
loop_
_entity.id
_entity.type
_entity.pdbx_description
1 polymer ?
#
loop_
_entity_poly.entity_id
_entity_poly.type
_entity_poly.pdbx_seq_one_letter_code
_entity_poly.pdbx_strand_id
1 'polypeptide(L)'
;MLKRKFGIEIEFTGITRSKAANVLREYFGGKLNKVGGYYDKYELKTNDGRTWSVMKDGSISCEKKINGYPQNANGTYSVELVSPILTYENDIADLQEVIRKLRKTGAFTNDTCGIHIHLDGTDHTLRSIKNFINIIASKNDLFYNALGIKRERMRFCKKMDSRLLESIKRKKPKSLSDLENMWYDGYFQSRTTHYHDSRYHFLNLHSFFTGNHTIELRGFNSELHAGKVRSYIVLSLALNNQALTQNFASSKKPQIENPKFAMRTYLNRIGVIGEEFKNCRDHLTANLEGSSAWRFGKAS
;
A
#
# COMPACT_ATOMS: atom_id res chain seq x y z
N MET A 1 10.70 9.95 9.69
CA MET A 1 9.60 9.36 8.90
C MET A 1 9.81 9.57 7.40
N LEU A 2 9.86 10.79 6.90
CA LEU A 2 9.83 11.11 5.46
C LEU A 2 11.10 10.79 4.66
N LYS A 3 12.25 10.62 5.32
CA LYS A 3 13.52 10.23 4.69
C LYS A 3 13.64 8.73 4.39
N ARG A 4 12.64 7.93 4.81
CA ARG A 4 12.66 6.48 4.57
C ARG A 4 12.31 6.16 3.14
N LYS A 5 12.98 5.14 2.60
CA LYS A 5 12.77 4.63 1.26
C LYS A 5 11.44 3.85 1.17
N PHE A 6 10.79 3.98 0.03
CA PHE A 6 9.60 3.19 -0.31
C PHE A 6 9.58 2.89 -1.82
N GLY A 7 8.81 1.90 -2.21
CA GLY A 7 8.38 1.64 -3.58
C GLY A 7 6.86 1.64 -3.63
N ILE A 8 6.29 1.81 -4.80
CA ILE A 8 4.84 1.75 -5.00
C ILE A 8 4.50 1.03 -6.29
N GLU A 9 3.49 0.17 -6.21
CA GLU A 9 2.80 -0.45 -7.34
C GLU A 9 1.41 0.14 -7.41
N ILE A 10 1.00 0.60 -8.60
CA ILE A 10 -0.33 1.20 -8.85
C ILE A 10 -0.99 0.45 -10.00
N GLU A 11 -2.06 -0.26 -9.71
CA GLU A 11 -2.86 -1.00 -10.67
C GLU A 11 -3.96 -0.11 -11.25
N PHE A 12 -4.16 -0.15 -12.56
CA PHE A 12 -5.21 0.60 -13.24
C PHE A 12 -5.54 0.00 -14.61
N THR A 13 -6.59 0.55 -15.22
CA THR A 13 -7.06 0.22 -16.56
C THR A 13 -7.35 1.48 -17.36
N GLY A 14 -8.09 1.41 -18.44
CA GLY A 14 -8.50 2.56 -19.26
C GLY A 14 -7.54 2.96 -20.36
N ILE A 15 -6.26 2.68 -20.20
CA ILE A 15 -5.23 2.87 -21.23
C ILE A 15 -4.38 1.62 -21.34
N THR A 16 -3.67 1.47 -22.44
CA THR A 16 -2.75 0.32 -22.64
C THR A 16 -1.43 0.53 -21.91
N ARG A 17 -0.71 -0.57 -21.59
CA ARG A 17 0.65 -0.53 -21.03
C ARG A 17 1.60 0.34 -21.84
N SER A 18 1.59 0.20 -23.17
CA SER A 18 2.41 1.03 -24.06
C SER A 18 2.11 2.52 -23.88
N LYS A 19 0.82 2.89 -23.80
CA LYS A 19 0.41 4.28 -23.59
C LYS A 19 0.86 4.80 -22.22
N ALA A 20 0.70 3.99 -21.16
CA ALA A 20 1.19 4.33 -19.83
C ALA A 20 2.72 4.51 -19.79
N ALA A 21 3.48 3.62 -20.43
CA ALA A 21 4.93 3.72 -20.53
C ALA A 21 5.39 4.98 -21.29
N ASN A 22 4.67 5.38 -22.34
CA ASN A 22 4.95 6.63 -23.05
C ASN A 22 4.67 7.88 -22.17
N VAL A 23 3.62 7.88 -21.35
CA VAL A 23 3.37 8.97 -20.37
C VAL A 23 4.56 9.15 -19.43
N LEU A 24 5.14 8.05 -18.94
CA LEU A 24 6.35 8.10 -18.10
C LEU A 24 7.54 8.68 -18.87
N ARG A 25 7.78 8.21 -20.10
CA ARG A 25 8.88 8.70 -20.94
C ARG A 25 8.74 10.19 -21.27
N GLU A 26 7.54 10.66 -21.55
CA GLU A 26 7.28 12.07 -21.82
C GLU A 26 7.52 12.94 -20.59
N TYR A 27 7.32 12.42 -19.41
CA TYR A 27 7.52 13.16 -18.17
C TYR A 27 8.98 13.14 -17.70
N PHE A 28 9.59 11.94 -17.59
CA PHE A 28 10.93 11.78 -17.01
C PHE A 28 12.07 11.86 -18.05
N GLY A 29 11.75 11.75 -19.35
CA GLY A 29 12.76 11.49 -20.36
C GLY A 29 13.34 10.08 -20.24
N GLY A 30 14.50 9.87 -20.87
CA GLY A 30 15.23 8.61 -20.78
C GLY A 30 14.88 7.59 -21.86
N LYS A 31 15.35 6.35 -21.67
CA LYS A 31 15.24 5.27 -22.66
C LYS A 31 14.13 4.28 -22.27
N LEU A 32 13.07 4.23 -23.09
CA LEU A 32 11.99 3.27 -22.96
C LEU A 32 12.28 2.01 -23.77
N ASN A 33 12.26 0.84 -23.14
CA ASN A 33 12.44 -0.45 -23.75
C ASN A 33 11.19 -1.33 -23.54
N LYS A 34 10.77 -2.06 -24.55
CA LYS A 34 9.81 -3.17 -24.41
C LYS A 34 10.60 -4.44 -24.09
N VAL A 35 10.50 -4.92 -22.84
CA VAL A 35 11.15 -6.15 -22.39
C VAL A 35 10.32 -7.37 -22.80
N GLY A 36 8.97 -7.23 -22.80
CA GLY A 36 8.06 -8.32 -23.17
C GLY A 36 7.92 -9.37 -22.06
N GLY A 37 8.02 -10.64 -22.42
CA GLY A 37 7.87 -11.78 -21.52
C GLY A 37 6.42 -12.00 -21.05
N TYR A 38 6.23 -12.86 -20.03
CA TYR A 38 4.93 -13.23 -19.48
C TYR A 38 4.10 -12.01 -19.03
N TYR A 39 4.78 -11.00 -18.50
CA TYR A 39 4.15 -9.77 -18.00
C TYR A 39 4.01 -8.67 -19.05
N ASP A 40 4.40 -8.91 -20.33
CA ASP A 40 4.43 -7.92 -21.43
C ASP A 40 4.94 -6.55 -20.93
N LYS A 41 6.14 -6.59 -20.35
CA LYS A 41 6.75 -5.54 -19.54
C LYS A 41 7.41 -4.46 -20.41
N TYR A 42 7.26 -3.21 -19.98
CA TYR A 42 8.00 -2.04 -20.44
C TYR A 42 8.87 -1.52 -19.31
N GLU A 43 10.09 -1.10 -19.61
CA GLU A 43 11.01 -0.47 -18.67
C GLU A 43 11.47 0.88 -19.19
N LEU A 44 11.29 1.91 -18.38
CA LEU A 44 11.85 3.23 -18.62
C LEU A 44 13.07 3.42 -17.72
N LYS A 45 14.27 3.47 -18.31
CA LYS A 45 15.47 3.90 -17.61
C LYS A 45 15.57 5.42 -17.73
N THR A 46 15.34 6.13 -16.64
CA THR A 46 15.37 7.58 -16.56
C THR A 46 16.80 8.13 -16.58
N ASN A 47 16.96 9.43 -16.81
CA ASN A 47 18.31 10.06 -16.93
C ASN A 47 19.10 10.03 -15.62
N ASP A 48 18.43 9.89 -14.47
CA ASP A 48 19.05 9.71 -13.15
C ASP A 48 19.44 8.24 -12.85
N GLY A 49 19.26 7.35 -13.83
CA GLY A 49 19.64 5.93 -13.75
C GLY A 49 18.62 5.01 -13.10
N ARG A 50 17.49 5.54 -12.58
CA ARG A 50 16.42 4.75 -12.00
C ARG A 50 15.55 4.10 -13.07
N THR A 51 14.87 3.00 -12.72
CA THR A 51 14.00 2.27 -13.66
C THR A 51 12.56 2.21 -13.16
N TRP A 52 11.65 2.75 -13.95
CA TRP A 52 10.21 2.55 -13.81
C TRP A 52 9.78 1.38 -14.68
N SER A 53 8.83 0.58 -14.19
CA SER A 53 8.27 -0.53 -14.96
C SER A 53 6.78 -0.38 -15.14
N VAL A 54 6.28 -0.81 -16.31
CA VAL A 54 4.85 -0.93 -16.60
C VAL A 54 4.61 -2.35 -17.07
N MET A 55 3.79 -3.10 -16.35
CA MET A 55 3.60 -4.51 -16.62
C MET A 55 2.14 -4.95 -16.49
N LYS A 56 1.85 -6.19 -16.90
CA LYS A 56 0.56 -6.83 -16.76
C LYS A 56 0.41 -7.38 -15.35
N ASP A 57 -0.73 -7.14 -14.71
CA ASP A 57 -1.20 -7.91 -13.56
C ASP A 57 -2.46 -8.70 -13.93
N GLY A 58 -2.47 -10.01 -13.59
CA GLY A 58 -3.55 -10.93 -13.94
C GLY A 58 -4.83 -10.76 -13.14
N SER A 59 -4.80 -10.00 -12.04
CA SER A 59 -5.96 -9.77 -11.17
C SER A 59 -6.89 -8.67 -11.67
N ILE A 60 -6.39 -7.79 -12.57
CA ILE A 60 -7.10 -6.61 -13.06
C ILE A 60 -8.17 -6.99 -14.07
N SER A 61 -9.41 -6.63 -13.81
CA SER A 61 -10.48 -6.62 -14.82
C SER A 61 -10.25 -5.49 -15.80
N CYS A 62 -9.91 -5.87 -17.05
CA CYS A 62 -9.51 -4.91 -18.08
C CYS A 62 -10.72 -4.17 -18.64
N GLU A 63 -10.67 -2.85 -18.62
CA GLU A 63 -11.73 -1.98 -19.14
C GLU A 63 -11.16 -0.82 -19.95
N LYS A 64 -11.97 -0.27 -20.87
CA LYS A 64 -11.73 0.99 -21.58
C LYS A 64 -13.02 1.79 -21.64
N LYS A 65 -12.93 3.10 -21.76
CA LYS A 65 -14.14 3.93 -21.99
C LYS A 65 -14.47 4.01 -23.46
N ILE A 66 -15.74 3.72 -23.80
CA ILE A 66 -16.34 3.97 -25.10
C ILE A 66 -17.54 4.88 -24.86
N ASN A 67 -17.58 6.02 -25.51
CA ASN A 67 -18.62 7.04 -25.31
C ASN A 67 -18.80 7.45 -23.83
N GLY A 68 -17.67 7.50 -23.08
CA GLY A 68 -17.67 7.89 -21.66
C GLY A 68 -17.95 6.75 -20.66
N TYR A 69 -18.41 5.58 -21.10
CA TYR A 69 -18.78 4.45 -20.25
C TYR A 69 -17.72 3.35 -20.25
N PRO A 70 -17.37 2.78 -19.07
CA PRO A 70 -16.48 1.62 -18.99
C PRO A 70 -17.07 0.41 -19.73
N GLN A 71 -16.25 -0.27 -20.51
CA GLN A 71 -16.57 -1.51 -21.20
C GLN A 71 -15.37 -2.46 -21.14
N ASN A 72 -15.65 -3.77 -21.19
CA ASN A 72 -14.60 -4.78 -21.19
C ASN A 72 -13.59 -4.54 -22.29
N ALA A 73 -12.33 -4.75 -21.97
CA ALA A 73 -11.20 -4.61 -22.87
C ALA A 73 -10.30 -5.86 -22.82
N ASN A 74 -9.41 -5.99 -23.80
CA ASN A 74 -8.44 -7.07 -23.80
C ASN A 74 -7.31 -6.85 -22.78
N GLY A 75 -6.48 -7.87 -22.55
CA GLY A 75 -5.42 -7.87 -21.55
C GLY A 75 -4.32 -6.80 -21.74
N THR A 76 -4.29 -6.03 -22.82
CA THR A 76 -3.35 -4.91 -22.97
C THR A 76 -3.69 -3.72 -22.07
N TYR A 77 -4.94 -3.68 -21.57
CA TYR A 77 -5.47 -2.67 -20.63
C TYR A 77 -5.29 -3.06 -19.14
N SER A 78 -4.70 -4.24 -18.86
CA SER A 78 -4.19 -4.53 -17.51
C SER A 78 -2.88 -3.79 -17.34
N VAL A 79 -2.81 -2.85 -16.41
CA VAL A 79 -1.63 -2.01 -16.19
C VAL A 79 -1.28 -1.94 -14.73
N GLU A 80 -0.08 -2.38 -14.40
CA GLU A 80 0.58 -2.16 -13.13
C GLU A 80 1.80 -1.27 -13.36
N LEU A 81 1.81 -0.11 -12.73
CA LEU A 81 2.94 0.81 -12.69
C LEU A 81 3.78 0.50 -11.45
N VAL A 82 5.05 0.15 -11.65
CA VAL A 82 6.00 -0.12 -10.56
C VAL A 82 7.07 0.97 -10.55
N SER A 83 7.20 1.65 -9.41
CA SER A 83 8.22 2.68 -9.22
C SER A 83 9.59 2.09 -8.93
N PRO A 84 10.68 2.84 -9.16
CA PRO A 84 11.95 2.59 -8.50
C PRO A 84 11.83 2.84 -6.99
N ILE A 85 12.94 2.69 -6.27
CA ILE A 85 13.02 3.15 -4.88
C ILE A 85 12.92 4.67 -4.83
N LEU A 86 11.96 5.16 -4.04
CA LEU A 86 11.61 6.57 -3.88
C LEU A 86 11.82 7.02 -2.44
N THR A 87 11.93 8.34 -2.25
CA THR A 87 11.83 9.03 -0.96
C THR A 87 10.73 10.08 -1.02
N TYR A 88 10.08 10.35 0.09
CA TYR A 88 8.99 11.32 0.10
C TYR A 88 9.47 12.73 -0.28
N GLU A 89 10.58 13.18 0.32
CA GLU A 89 11.08 14.55 0.15
C GLU A 89 11.46 14.85 -1.31
N ASN A 90 12.03 13.89 -2.01
CA ASN A 90 12.57 14.13 -3.36
C ASN A 90 11.57 13.76 -4.47
N ASP A 91 10.71 12.78 -4.24
CA ASP A 91 10.01 12.11 -5.35
C ASP A 91 8.49 12.25 -5.32
N ILE A 92 7.91 12.74 -4.19
CA ILE A 92 6.45 12.77 -4.07
C ILE A 92 5.78 13.69 -5.08
N ALA A 93 6.40 14.81 -5.42
CA ALA A 93 5.87 15.77 -6.39
C ALA A 93 5.81 15.16 -7.79
N ASP A 94 6.88 14.50 -8.22
CA ASP A 94 6.98 13.83 -9.52
C ASP A 94 5.99 12.67 -9.62
N LEU A 95 5.90 11.83 -8.59
CA LEU A 95 4.92 10.75 -8.54
C LEU A 95 3.48 11.28 -8.66
N GLN A 96 3.16 12.36 -7.96
CA GLN A 96 1.84 12.99 -8.04
C GLN A 96 1.55 13.53 -9.45
N GLU A 97 2.54 14.08 -10.14
CA GLU A 97 2.35 14.60 -11.50
C GLU A 97 2.19 13.46 -12.51
N VAL A 98 2.96 12.38 -12.39
CA VAL A 98 2.77 11.16 -13.19
C VAL A 98 1.33 10.64 -13.05
N ILE A 99 0.82 10.53 -11.82
CA ILE A 99 -0.56 10.07 -11.57
C ILE A 99 -1.59 10.99 -12.25
N ARG A 100 -1.39 12.32 -12.18
CA ARG A 100 -2.27 13.28 -12.86
C ARG A 100 -2.22 13.10 -14.38
N LYS A 101 -1.05 12.91 -14.97
CA LYS A 101 -0.86 12.68 -16.40
C LYS A 101 -1.52 11.39 -16.86
N LEU A 102 -1.33 10.29 -16.13
CA LEU A 102 -2.00 9.01 -16.43
C LEU A 102 -3.52 9.18 -16.43
N ARG A 103 -4.08 9.82 -15.40
CA ARG A 103 -5.52 10.11 -15.34
C ARG A 103 -6.01 10.98 -16.50
N LYS A 104 -5.28 12.05 -16.84
CA LYS A 104 -5.61 12.94 -17.98
C LYS A 104 -5.54 12.19 -19.31
N THR A 105 -4.69 11.17 -19.43
CA THR A 105 -4.55 10.33 -20.63
C THR A 105 -5.70 9.32 -20.79
N GLY A 106 -6.56 9.19 -19.76
CA GLY A 106 -7.74 8.32 -19.78
C GLY A 106 -7.62 7.06 -18.91
N ALA A 107 -6.54 6.92 -18.12
CA ALA A 107 -6.45 5.87 -17.13
C ALA A 107 -7.51 6.05 -16.03
N PHE A 108 -8.08 4.94 -15.57
CA PHE A 108 -8.98 4.89 -14.42
C PHE A 108 -8.83 3.57 -13.66
N THR A 109 -9.43 3.47 -12.49
CA THR A 109 -9.38 2.29 -11.63
C THR A 109 -10.77 1.69 -11.47
N ASN A 110 -10.82 0.38 -11.21
CA ASN A 110 -12.03 -0.32 -10.82
C ASN A 110 -11.82 -1.10 -9.51
N ASP A 111 -12.84 -1.83 -9.05
CA ASP A 111 -12.82 -2.50 -7.74
C ASP A 111 -11.81 -3.67 -7.65
N THR A 112 -11.23 -4.10 -8.77
CA THR A 112 -10.18 -5.14 -8.79
C THR A 112 -8.78 -4.56 -8.62
N CYS A 113 -8.59 -3.26 -8.90
CA CYS A 113 -7.30 -2.60 -8.87
C CYS A 113 -6.85 -2.25 -7.44
N GLY A 114 -5.58 -2.42 -7.12
CA GLY A 114 -4.98 -2.09 -5.84
C GLY A 114 -3.78 -1.17 -5.94
N ILE A 115 -3.36 -0.68 -4.78
CA ILE A 115 -2.05 -0.05 -4.58
C ILE A 115 -1.31 -0.86 -3.52
N HIS A 116 -0.04 -1.17 -3.82
CA HIS A 116 0.88 -1.81 -2.89
C HIS A 116 2.02 -0.85 -2.58
N ILE A 117 2.35 -0.71 -1.30
CA ILE A 117 3.44 0.17 -0.86
C ILE A 117 4.48 -0.70 -0.16
N HIS A 118 5.68 -0.72 -0.74
CA HIS A 118 6.84 -1.44 -0.25
C HIS A 118 7.69 -0.52 0.60
N LEU A 119 8.01 -0.94 1.80
CA LEU A 119 8.78 -0.20 2.78
C LEU A 119 10.11 -0.90 2.98
N ASP A 120 11.19 -0.13 3.14
CA ASP A 120 12.49 -0.67 3.47
C ASP A 120 12.44 -1.31 4.87
N GLY A 121 12.68 -2.61 4.90
CA GLY A 121 12.66 -3.45 6.11
C GLY A 121 14.02 -3.67 6.75
N THR A 122 15.11 -3.15 6.19
CA THR A 122 16.48 -3.46 6.62
C THR A 122 16.79 -3.08 8.08
N ASP A 123 16.16 -2.01 8.58
CA ASP A 123 16.33 -1.57 9.97
C ASP A 123 15.44 -2.32 10.97
N HIS A 124 14.57 -3.22 10.49
CA HIS A 124 13.64 -3.91 11.38
C HIS A 124 14.31 -5.05 12.16
N THR A 125 13.95 -5.09 13.43
CA THR A 125 14.30 -6.14 14.38
C THR A 125 13.07 -6.97 14.74
N LEU A 126 13.24 -8.08 15.47
CA LEU A 126 12.13 -8.85 16.02
C LEU A 126 11.12 -7.96 16.77
N ARG A 127 11.60 -7.00 17.57
CA ARG A 127 10.74 -6.07 18.32
C ARG A 127 9.88 -5.24 17.37
N SER A 128 10.49 -4.61 16.38
CA SER A 128 9.77 -3.70 15.49
C SER A 128 8.84 -4.42 14.53
N ILE A 129 9.16 -5.64 14.06
CA ILE A 129 8.22 -6.46 13.27
C ILE A 129 7.03 -6.90 14.12
N LYS A 130 7.25 -7.34 15.38
CA LYS A 130 6.14 -7.62 16.30
C LYS A 130 5.27 -6.39 16.54
N ASN A 131 5.88 -5.22 16.71
CA ASN A 131 5.16 -3.96 16.84
C ASN A 131 4.31 -3.70 15.60
N PHE A 132 4.85 -3.88 14.38
CA PHE A 132 4.12 -3.65 13.14
C PHE A 132 2.89 -4.57 13.04
N ILE A 133 3.08 -5.88 13.28
CA ILE A 133 1.98 -6.86 13.32
C ILE A 133 0.89 -6.40 14.31
N ASN A 134 1.28 -6.03 15.53
CA ASN A 134 0.35 -5.64 16.59
C ASN A 134 -0.35 -4.29 16.29
N ILE A 135 0.35 -3.31 15.72
CA ILE A 135 -0.21 -2.03 15.28
C ILE A 135 -1.32 -2.27 14.24
N ILE A 136 -1.01 -3.04 13.18
CA ILE A 136 -2.00 -3.35 12.15
C ILE A 136 -3.17 -4.14 12.74
N ALA A 137 -2.91 -5.18 13.52
CA ALA A 137 -3.96 -6.02 14.13
C ALA A 137 -4.91 -5.22 15.02
N SER A 138 -4.37 -4.34 15.89
CA SER A 138 -5.18 -3.53 16.80
C SER A 138 -6.06 -2.50 16.09
N LYS A 139 -5.74 -2.13 14.86
CA LYS A 139 -6.44 -1.09 14.08
C LYS A 139 -7.05 -1.61 12.78
N ASN A 140 -7.07 -2.92 12.56
CA ASN A 140 -7.61 -3.52 11.34
C ASN A 140 -8.96 -2.91 10.93
N ASP A 141 -9.94 -2.89 11.85
CA ASP A 141 -11.29 -2.44 11.53
C ASP A 141 -11.32 -0.94 11.19
N LEU A 142 -10.56 -0.14 11.95
CA LEU A 142 -10.44 1.30 11.70
C LEU A 142 -9.81 1.59 10.34
N PHE A 143 -8.74 0.88 9.97
CA PHE A 143 -8.09 1.06 8.67
C PHE A 143 -8.97 0.60 7.51
N TYR A 144 -9.64 -0.56 7.65
CA TYR A 144 -10.52 -1.07 6.59
C TYR A 144 -11.67 -0.10 6.30
N ASN A 145 -12.26 0.48 7.35
CA ASN A 145 -13.32 1.48 7.21
C ASN A 145 -12.77 2.81 6.66
N ALA A 146 -11.64 3.30 7.19
CA ALA A 146 -11.03 4.56 6.75
C ALA A 146 -10.62 4.53 5.28
N LEU A 147 -10.04 3.41 4.82
CA LEU A 147 -9.59 3.22 3.45
C LEU A 147 -10.71 2.74 2.51
N GLY A 148 -11.88 2.40 3.05
CA GLY A 148 -13.03 1.92 2.28
C GLY A 148 -12.68 0.70 1.43
N ILE A 149 -11.97 -0.28 2.03
CA ILE A 149 -11.45 -1.43 1.27
C ILE A 149 -12.58 -2.18 0.60
N LYS A 150 -12.49 -2.34 -0.71
CA LYS A 150 -13.50 -2.99 -1.53
C LYS A 150 -13.57 -4.50 -1.25
N ARG A 151 -14.79 -5.06 -1.35
CA ARG A 151 -15.05 -6.48 -1.07
C ARG A 151 -14.22 -7.40 -1.96
N GLU A 152 -14.08 -7.05 -3.23
CA GLU A 152 -13.34 -7.78 -4.26
C GLU A 152 -11.84 -7.89 -3.90
N ARG A 153 -11.32 -6.90 -3.18
CA ARG A 153 -9.92 -6.85 -2.74
C ARG A 153 -9.66 -7.60 -1.44
N MET A 154 -10.68 -7.88 -0.63
CA MET A 154 -10.47 -8.50 0.70
C MET A 154 -9.75 -9.85 0.63
N ARG A 155 -9.84 -10.58 -0.49
CA ARG A 155 -9.10 -11.84 -0.69
C ARG A 155 -7.59 -11.62 -0.85
N PHE A 156 -7.16 -10.44 -1.31
CA PHE A 156 -5.76 -10.08 -1.54
C PHE A 156 -5.14 -9.26 -0.40
N CYS A 157 -5.95 -8.78 0.54
CA CYS A 157 -5.50 -7.98 1.68
C CYS A 157 -6.29 -8.33 2.95
N LYS A 158 -6.30 -9.61 3.33
CA LYS A 158 -6.98 -10.11 4.55
C LYS A 158 -6.49 -9.38 5.80
N LYS A 159 -7.34 -9.30 6.82
CA LYS A 159 -6.93 -8.85 8.16
C LYS A 159 -5.85 -9.77 8.71
N MET A 160 -5.08 -9.27 9.69
CA MET A 160 -4.08 -10.09 10.38
C MET A 160 -4.72 -11.35 10.96
N ASP A 161 -4.07 -12.49 10.76
CA ASP A 161 -4.56 -13.79 11.24
C ASP A 161 -4.54 -13.85 12.77
N SER A 162 -5.68 -14.17 13.38
CA SER A 162 -5.81 -14.32 14.83
C SER A 162 -4.91 -15.43 15.38
N ARG A 163 -4.73 -16.53 14.63
CA ARG A 163 -3.83 -17.64 15.00
C ARG A 163 -2.38 -17.18 15.14
N LEU A 164 -1.90 -16.32 14.21
CA LEU A 164 -0.58 -15.73 14.31
C LEU A 164 -0.45 -14.88 15.58
N LEU A 165 -1.44 -14.03 15.86
CA LEU A 165 -1.43 -13.17 17.06
C LEU A 165 -1.42 -13.98 18.36
N GLU A 166 -2.21 -15.03 18.45
CA GLU A 166 -2.25 -15.96 19.57
C GLU A 166 -0.93 -16.74 19.72
N SER A 167 -0.36 -17.19 18.60
CA SER A 167 0.93 -17.87 18.58
C SER A 167 2.04 -16.95 19.11
N ILE A 168 2.12 -15.71 18.63
CA ILE A 168 3.09 -14.70 19.11
C ILE A 168 2.92 -14.45 20.61
N LYS A 169 1.67 -14.30 21.09
CA LYS A 169 1.37 -14.07 22.51
C LYS A 169 1.80 -15.24 23.38
N ARG A 170 1.48 -16.48 22.96
CA ARG A 170 1.74 -17.71 23.71
C ARG A 170 3.19 -18.12 23.67
N LYS A 171 3.77 -18.20 22.47
CA LYS A 171 5.12 -18.75 22.26
C LYS A 171 6.24 -17.73 22.49
N LYS A 172 5.92 -16.40 22.46
CA LYS A 172 6.86 -15.29 22.72
C LYS A 172 8.16 -15.45 21.93
N PRO A 173 8.16 -15.27 20.58
CA PRO A 173 9.34 -15.49 19.74
C PRO A 173 10.54 -14.69 20.27
N LYS A 174 11.73 -15.32 20.25
CA LYS A 174 13.00 -14.75 20.71
C LYS A 174 13.91 -14.32 19.57
N SER A 175 13.61 -14.76 18.34
CA SER A 175 14.37 -14.44 17.12
C SER A 175 13.44 -14.10 15.96
N LEU A 176 13.99 -13.49 14.90
CA LEU A 176 13.25 -13.29 13.63
C LEU A 176 12.89 -14.64 13.02
N SER A 177 13.74 -15.65 13.14
CA SER A 177 13.48 -17.01 12.65
C SER A 177 12.28 -17.65 13.38
N ASP A 178 12.15 -17.46 14.71
CA ASP A 178 10.96 -17.92 15.43
C ASP A 178 9.68 -17.25 14.89
N LEU A 179 9.76 -15.94 14.64
CA LEU A 179 8.62 -15.18 14.12
C LEU A 179 8.28 -15.60 12.68
N GLU A 180 9.27 -15.85 11.84
CA GLU A 180 9.12 -16.38 10.50
C GLU A 180 8.41 -17.74 10.51
N ASN A 181 8.85 -18.67 11.41
CA ASN A 181 8.19 -19.96 11.56
C ASN A 181 6.71 -19.81 11.95
N MET A 182 6.38 -18.83 12.81
CA MET A 182 4.99 -18.53 13.17
C MET A 182 4.21 -17.90 12.02
N TRP A 183 4.86 -17.06 11.19
CA TRP A 183 4.25 -16.42 10.02
C TRP A 183 3.78 -17.45 8.99
N TYR A 184 4.58 -18.50 8.76
CA TYR A 184 4.26 -19.56 7.80
C TYR A 184 3.50 -20.73 8.40
N ASP A 185 3.22 -20.75 9.72
CA ASP A 185 2.46 -21.82 10.38
C ASP A 185 1.04 -21.93 9.79
N GLY A 186 0.68 -23.14 9.38
CA GLY A 186 -0.62 -23.44 8.73
C GLY A 186 -0.64 -23.23 7.21
N TYR A 187 0.48 -22.89 6.58
CA TYR A 187 0.62 -22.89 5.12
C TYR A 187 1.39 -24.13 4.66
N PHE A 188 0.94 -24.76 3.58
CA PHE A 188 1.58 -25.98 3.03
C PHE A 188 2.53 -25.67 1.87
N GLN A 189 2.55 -24.45 1.36
CA GLN A 189 3.41 -24.03 0.27
C GLN A 189 4.85 -23.88 0.74
N SER A 190 5.83 -24.13 -0.17
CA SER A 190 7.23 -23.78 0.07
C SER A 190 7.36 -22.28 0.33
N ARG A 191 8.16 -21.90 1.33
CA ARG A 191 8.48 -20.49 1.64
C ARG A 191 9.16 -19.75 0.49
N THR A 192 9.72 -20.47 -0.46
CA THR A 192 10.33 -19.89 -1.68
C THR A 192 9.32 -19.63 -2.80
N THR A 193 8.06 -20.02 -2.63
CA THR A 193 7.01 -19.79 -3.63
C THR A 193 6.77 -18.30 -3.81
N HIS A 194 6.95 -17.79 -5.03
CA HIS A 194 6.82 -16.35 -5.32
C HIS A 194 5.43 -15.79 -4.94
N TYR A 195 4.35 -16.51 -5.26
CA TYR A 195 2.97 -16.15 -4.91
C TYR A 195 2.47 -16.94 -3.70
N HIS A 196 3.26 -16.95 -2.61
CA HIS A 196 2.91 -17.64 -1.39
C HIS A 196 1.64 -17.05 -0.74
N ASP A 197 0.71 -17.87 -0.25
CA ASP A 197 -0.60 -17.44 0.26
C ASP A 197 -0.52 -16.52 1.48
N SER A 198 0.56 -16.59 2.26
CA SER A 198 0.80 -15.71 3.40
C SER A 198 0.93 -14.22 3.03
N ARG A 199 1.18 -13.92 1.74
CA ARG A 199 1.28 -12.53 1.26
C ARG A 199 -0.06 -11.80 1.18
N TYR A 200 -1.18 -12.52 1.16
CA TYR A 200 -2.50 -11.95 0.92
C TYR A 200 -3.15 -11.36 2.19
N HIS A 201 -2.36 -10.62 2.98
CA HIS A 201 -2.81 -9.84 4.11
C HIS A 201 -2.56 -8.34 3.88
N PHE A 202 -3.23 -7.48 4.65
CA PHE A 202 -2.99 -6.03 4.64
C PHE A 202 -1.51 -5.71 4.83
N LEU A 203 -0.88 -6.36 5.81
CA LEU A 203 0.56 -6.36 6.03
C LEU A 203 1.13 -7.67 5.48
N ASN A 204 1.96 -7.59 4.48
CA ASN A 204 2.68 -8.72 3.90
C ASN A 204 4.16 -8.67 4.33
N LEU A 205 4.62 -9.75 4.98
CA LEU A 205 6.00 -9.94 5.42
C LEU A 205 6.72 -11.04 4.62
N HIS A 206 6.10 -11.60 3.58
CA HIS A 206 6.73 -12.67 2.80
C HIS A 206 8.06 -12.21 2.18
N SER A 207 8.09 -11.06 1.51
CA SER A 207 9.32 -10.49 0.96
C SER A 207 10.36 -10.10 2.03
N PHE A 208 9.91 -9.79 3.24
CA PHE A 208 10.81 -9.52 4.35
C PHE A 208 11.57 -10.78 4.78
N PHE A 209 10.87 -11.92 4.90
CA PHE A 209 11.48 -13.19 5.32
C PHE A 209 12.23 -13.90 4.20
N THR A 210 11.90 -13.67 2.92
CA THR A 210 12.54 -14.35 1.77
C THR A 210 13.75 -13.63 1.17
N GLY A 211 14.33 -12.66 1.90
CA GLY A 211 15.63 -12.06 1.57
C GLY A 211 15.59 -10.70 0.87
N ASN A 212 14.45 -10.24 0.37
CA ASN A 212 14.34 -8.90 -0.23
C ASN A 212 14.25 -7.79 0.82
N HIS A 213 14.06 -8.16 2.10
CA HIS A 213 13.92 -7.25 3.24
C HIS A 213 12.93 -6.09 3.01
N THR A 214 11.85 -6.34 2.27
CA THR A 214 10.78 -5.36 2.05
C THR A 214 9.51 -5.76 2.81
N ILE A 215 8.88 -4.77 3.42
CA ILE A 215 7.57 -4.90 4.08
C ILE A 215 6.54 -4.26 3.18
N GLU A 216 5.50 -5.00 2.81
CA GLU A 216 4.49 -4.53 1.88
C GLU A 216 3.15 -4.27 2.59
N LEU A 217 2.56 -3.10 2.34
CA LEU A 217 1.18 -2.80 2.71
C LEU A 217 0.28 -2.87 1.48
N ARG A 218 -0.69 -3.80 1.49
CA ARG A 218 -1.56 -4.15 0.36
C ARG A 218 -3.00 -3.65 0.49
N GLY A 219 -3.34 -3.00 1.59
CA GLY A 219 -4.71 -2.65 1.96
C GLY A 219 -5.25 -1.37 1.33
N PHE A 220 -4.75 -0.95 0.16
CA PHE A 220 -5.22 0.25 -0.51
C PHE A 220 -5.97 -0.11 -1.80
N ASN A 221 -7.20 0.40 -1.97
CA ASN A 221 -7.84 0.39 -3.29
C ASN A 221 -7.00 1.24 -4.24
N SER A 222 -6.92 0.86 -5.51
CA SER A 222 -6.24 1.72 -6.47
C SER A 222 -6.99 3.03 -6.68
N GLU A 223 -6.22 4.07 -6.90
CA GLU A 223 -6.72 5.43 -7.03
C GLU A 223 -5.76 6.24 -7.91
N LEU A 224 -6.29 7.05 -8.81
CA LEU A 224 -5.53 7.99 -9.62
C LEU A 224 -5.78 9.45 -9.21
N HIS A 225 -6.20 9.65 -7.94
CA HIS A 225 -6.20 10.94 -7.30
C HIS A 225 -4.88 11.16 -6.54
N ALA A 226 -4.00 11.99 -7.07
CA ALA A 226 -2.64 12.20 -6.58
C ALA A 226 -2.56 12.50 -5.06
N GLY A 227 -3.54 13.24 -4.51
CA GLY A 227 -3.62 13.52 -3.08
C GLY A 227 -3.94 12.29 -2.22
N LYS A 228 -4.82 11.40 -2.70
CA LYS A 228 -5.12 10.14 -1.99
C LYS A 228 -3.92 9.20 -2.02
N VAL A 229 -3.25 9.03 -3.16
CA VAL A 229 -2.03 8.21 -3.25
C VAL A 229 -0.96 8.74 -2.31
N ARG A 230 -0.72 10.06 -2.27
CA ARG A 230 0.16 10.69 -1.29
C ARG A 230 -0.24 10.32 0.15
N SER A 231 -1.53 10.33 0.47
CA SER A 231 -2.04 10.00 1.80
C SER A 231 -1.75 8.56 2.20
N TYR A 232 -1.82 7.61 1.25
CA TYR A 232 -1.49 6.21 1.48
C TYR A 232 0.01 6.02 1.76
N ILE A 233 0.87 6.72 1.01
CA ILE A 233 2.32 6.71 1.22
C ILE A 233 2.65 7.29 2.61
N VAL A 234 2.08 8.44 2.96
CA VAL A 234 2.30 9.08 4.27
C VAL A 234 1.87 8.17 5.41
N LEU A 235 0.68 7.54 5.30
CA LEU A 235 0.22 6.56 6.30
C LEU A 235 1.20 5.40 6.43
N SER A 236 1.65 4.83 5.32
CA SER A 236 2.58 3.70 5.29
C SER A 236 3.92 4.02 5.94
N LEU A 237 4.50 5.17 5.60
CA LEU A 237 5.75 5.66 6.20
C LEU A 237 5.59 5.96 7.70
N ALA A 238 4.45 6.50 8.12
CA ALA A 238 4.14 6.79 9.52
C ALA A 238 3.97 5.51 10.34
N LEU A 239 3.28 4.50 9.80
CA LEU A 239 3.14 3.17 10.43
C LEU A 239 4.49 2.47 10.57
N ASN A 240 5.32 2.51 9.52
CA ASN A 240 6.67 1.97 9.55
C ASN A 240 7.53 2.64 10.63
N ASN A 241 7.50 3.97 10.66
CA ASN A 241 8.24 4.74 11.67
C ASN A 241 7.76 4.43 13.09
N GLN A 242 6.45 4.33 13.31
CA GLN A 242 5.89 3.93 14.60
C GLN A 242 6.37 2.55 15.02
N ALA A 243 6.34 1.57 14.12
CA ALA A 243 6.80 0.21 14.42
C ALA A 243 8.27 0.16 14.84
N LEU A 244 9.12 0.95 14.20
CA LEU A 244 10.55 1.03 14.48
C LEU A 244 10.88 1.75 15.79
N THR A 245 10.18 2.84 16.09
CA THR A 245 10.51 3.73 17.23
C THR A 245 9.81 3.36 18.52
N GLN A 246 8.63 2.73 18.44
CA GLN A 246 7.85 2.36 19.62
C GLN A 246 8.47 1.15 20.34
N ASN A 247 8.57 1.24 21.68
CA ASN A 247 9.11 0.15 22.48
C ASN A 247 8.21 -1.09 22.47
N PHE A 248 6.89 -0.88 22.57
CA PHE A 248 5.91 -1.95 22.61
C PHE A 248 4.60 -1.52 21.96
N ALA A 249 3.97 -2.42 21.20
CA ALA A 249 2.63 -2.27 20.67
C ALA A 249 1.75 -3.46 21.07
N SER A 250 0.51 -3.19 21.47
CA SER A 250 -0.49 -4.21 21.78
C SER A 250 -1.35 -4.52 20.55
N SER A 251 -1.70 -5.79 20.37
CA SER A 251 -2.67 -6.22 19.36
C SER A 251 -4.13 -6.08 19.82
N LYS A 252 -4.36 -5.67 21.09
CA LYS A 252 -5.73 -5.48 21.63
C LYS A 252 -6.45 -4.39 20.85
N LYS A 253 -7.63 -4.71 20.34
CA LYS A 253 -8.48 -3.75 19.64
C LYS A 253 -9.08 -2.76 20.64
N PRO A 254 -8.96 -1.44 20.42
CA PRO A 254 -9.65 -0.46 21.25
C PRO A 254 -11.14 -0.45 20.93
N GLN A 255 -11.96 -0.11 21.91
CA GLN A 255 -13.34 0.29 21.66
C GLN A 255 -13.34 1.70 21.06
N ILE A 256 -14.01 1.87 19.95
CA ILE A 256 -14.06 3.12 19.18
C ILE A 256 -15.52 3.50 18.97
N GLU A 257 -15.97 4.56 19.65
CA GLU A 257 -17.32 5.13 19.52
C GLU A 257 -17.40 6.11 18.35
N ASN A 258 -16.35 6.92 18.16
CA ASN A 258 -16.23 7.86 17.05
C ASN A 258 -14.99 7.52 16.22
N PRO A 259 -15.17 6.77 15.12
CA PRO A 259 -14.06 6.32 14.30
C PRO A 259 -13.30 7.48 13.61
N LYS A 260 -13.98 8.56 13.23
CA LYS A 260 -13.35 9.72 12.60
C LYS A 260 -12.42 10.46 13.57
N PHE A 261 -12.87 10.69 14.80
CA PHE A 261 -12.05 11.26 15.86
C PHE A 261 -10.87 10.35 16.21
N ALA A 262 -11.13 9.05 16.37
CA ALA A 262 -10.09 8.07 16.69
C ALA A 262 -9.00 8.02 15.62
N MET A 263 -9.39 8.02 14.34
CA MET A 263 -8.43 8.02 13.23
C MET A 263 -7.63 9.31 13.19
N ARG A 264 -8.26 10.48 13.28
CA ARG A 264 -7.56 11.77 13.30
C ARG A 264 -6.56 11.85 14.45
N THR A 265 -6.99 11.46 15.66
CA THR A 265 -6.12 11.45 16.84
C THR A 265 -4.95 10.48 16.67
N TYR A 266 -5.20 9.32 16.07
CA TYR A 266 -4.15 8.36 15.77
C TYR A 266 -3.15 8.90 14.75
N LEU A 267 -3.60 9.49 13.64
CA LEU A 267 -2.74 10.11 12.63
C LEU A 267 -1.83 11.17 13.24
N ASN A 268 -2.38 12.06 14.09
CA ASN A 268 -1.58 13.07 14.79
C ASN A 268 -0.50 12.43 15.68
N ARG A 269 -0.84 11.37 16.40
CA ARG A 269 0.09 10.65 17.30
C ARG A 269 1.25 9.99 16.55
N ILE A 270 1.03 9.51 15.33
CA ILE A 270 2.07 8.89 14.51
C ILE A 270 2.82 9.90 13.62
N GLY A 271 2.61 11.19 13.84
CA GLY A 271 3.37 12.26 13.17
C GLY A 271 2.76 12.78 11.86
N VAL A 272 1.51 12.38 11.53
CA VAL A 272 0.77 12.96 10.38
C VAL A 272 0.04 14.22 10.87
N ILE A 273 0.80 15.26 11.23
CA ILE A 273 0.34 16.51 11.85
C ILE A 273 0.85 17.74 11.07
N GLY A 274 0.25 18.89 11.28
CA GLY A 274 0.61 20.15 10.61
C GLY A 274 -0.12 20.38 9.29
N GLU A 275 0.10 21.53 8.67
CA GLU A 275 -0.56 21.95 7.43
C GLU A 275 -0.17 21.07 6.25
N GLU A 276 1.10 20.64 6.19
CA GLU A 276 1.58 19.73 5.13
C GLU A 276 0.73 18.48 4.99
N PHE A 277 0.28 17.90 6.11
CA PHE A 277 -0.51 16.65 6.11
C PHE A 277 -2.00 16.87 6.31
N LYS A 278 -2.51 18.10 6.25
CA LYS A 278 -3.93 18.40 6.40
C LYS A 278 -4.77 17.58 5.41
N ASN A 279 -4.46 17.70 4.10
CA ASN A 279 -5.17 16.95 3.07
C ASN A 279 -5.01 15.43 3.23
N CYS A 280 -3.87 14.96 3.75
CA CYS A 280 -3.71 13.53 4.04
C CYS A 280 -4.67 13.07 5.14
N ARG A 281 -4.80 13.84 6.22
CA ARG A 281 -5.76 13.54 7.29
C ARG A 281 -7.20 13.56 6.78
N ASP A 282 -7.54 14.54 5.94
CA ASP A 282 -8.88 14.66 5.36
C ASP A 282 -9.21 13.44 4.49
N HIS A 283 -8.31 13.04 3.59
CA HIS A 283 -8.49 11.85 2.77
C HIS A 283 -8.59 10.55 3.60
N LEU A 284 -7.75 10.40 4.63
CA LEU A 284 -7.71 9.20 5.47
C LEU A 284 -8.87 9.12 6.47
N THR A 285 -9.65 10.18 6.63
CA THR A 285 -10.84 10.20 7.52
C THR A 285 -12.15 10.36 6.75
N ALA A 286 -12.10 10.53 5.42
CA ALA A 286 -13.26 10.85 4.61
C ALA A 286 -14.39 9.80 4.67
N ASN A 287 -14.03 8.51 4.73
CA ASN A 287 -14.98 7.39 4.75
C ASN A 287 -15.49 7.06 6.16
N LEU A 288 -15.03 7.76 7.19
CA LEU A 288 -15.39 7.47 8.57
C LEU A 288 -16.53 8.35 9.04
N GLU A 289 -17.46 7.76 9.78
CA GLU A 289 -18.56 8.47 10.42
C GLU A 289 -18.10 9.20 11.68
N GLY A 290 -18.89 10.21 12.10
CA GLY A 290 -18.67 10.99 13.29
C GLY A 290 -17.97 12.32 13.03
N SER A 291 -17.57 12.97 14.11
CA SER A 291 -16.86 14.26 14.10
C SER A 291 -15.36 14.06 14.26
N SER A 292 -14.56 14.79 13.48
CA SER A 292 -13.11 14.82 13.69
C SER A 292 -12.68 15.68 14.88
N ALA A 293 -13.57 16.55 15.39
CA ALA A 293 -13.29 17.50 16.47
C ALA A 293 -13.70 16.97 17.87
N TRP A 294 -14.78 16.19 17.94
CA TRP A 294 -15.41 15.83 19.20
C TRP A 294 -15.47 14.31 19.38
N ARG A 295 -15.01 13.82 20.56
CA ARG A 295 -15.02 12.39 20.87
C ARG A 295 -16.43 11.84 21.07
N PHE A 296 -17.28 12.56 21.81
CA PHE A 296 -18.60 12.13 22.26
C PHE A 296 -19.77 12.93 21.65
N GLY A 297 -19.58 13.56 20.50
CA GLY A 297 -20.52 14.51 19.94
C GLY A 297 -20.29 15.92 20.46
N LYS A 298 -20.99 16.91 19.86
CA LYS A 298 -20.98 18.28 20.34
C LYS A 298 -21.87 18.31 21.61
N ALA A 299 -21.33 18.76 22.75
CA ALA A 299 -22.19 19.12 23.89
C ALA A 299 -23.19 20.16 23.39
N SER A 300 -24.47 19.86 23.48
CA SER A 300 -25.57 20.77 23.17
C SER A 300 -25.54 21.98 24.08
#